data_a0f5519feef64ab9d5f698ceaadf7b23
#
_entry.id   a0f5519feef64ab9d5f698ceaadf7b23
#
_cell.length_a   1.000
_cell.length_b   1.000
_cell.length_c   1.000
_cell.angle_alpha   90.00
_cell.angle_beta   90.00
_cell.angle_gamma   90.00
#
_symmetry.space_group_name_H-M   'P 1'
#
loop_
_entity.id
_entity.type
_entity.pdbx_description
1 polymer ?
#
loop_
_entity_poly.entity_id
_entity_poly.type
_entity_poly.pdbx_seq_one_letter_code
_entity_poly.pdbx_strand_id
1 'polypeptide(L)'
;LELSLMPHSILQDTRRGQNNADGFGIGFYTDSKLGAAPCLFTSTTPAWNCVNLQRLASKTASRLIFAHVRATTEGSLSEDNCHPFCHGSLMWMHNGGLGGWKQIKRRLGERLADKWYLGVVGGTDSEWAFALFLDTLERMGHDPSSQPENGFGPTVLRKAMLKTIAHINELIDNIPESVVHAENVDTRSLLNFAVSDGHSIICTRYISSSSDEAASLYYSSGTLWETRAPTPGSRDYQMERSDKGADVVLVASEPLTFERGTDAESHRLRRGD
;
A
#
# COMPACT_ATOMS: atom_id res chain seq x y z
N LEU A 1 -16.46 -1.22 7.76
CA LEU A 1 -15.36 -1.07 8.73
C LEU A 1 -15.39 0.33 9.30
N GLU A 2 -15.40 0.47 10.61
CA GLU A 2 -15.25 1.79 11.22
C GLU A 2 -13.80 2.19 11.24
N LEU A 3 -13.46 3.37 10.74
CA LEU A 3 -12.12 3.96 10.84
C LEU A 3 -11.64 4.13 12.30
N SER A 4 -12.57 4.04 13.27
CA SER A 4 -12.26 4.13 14.71
C SER A 4 -11.23 3.08 15.19
N LEU A 5 -11.03 2.02 14.42
CA LEU A 5 -10.05 0.95 14.70
C LEU A 5 -8.63 1.28 14.25
N MET A 6 -8.46 2.31 13.41
CA MET A 6 -7.17 2.65 12.81
C MET A 6 -6.19 3.42 13.68
N PRO A 7 -6.59 4.33 14.59
CA PRO A 7 -5.64 5.23 15.24
C PRO A 7 -4.55 4.53 16.05
N HIS A 8 -4.79 3.31 16.53
CA HIS A 8 -3.84 2.61 17.42
C HIS A 8 -2.83 1.74 16.68
N SER A 9 -3.22 1.08 15.59
CA SER A 9 -2.29 0.28 14.80
C SER A 9 -1.37 1.16 13.94
N ILE A 10 -1.87 2.32 13.51
CA ILE A 10 -1.10 3.33 12.78
C ILE A 10 -0.17 4.11 13.71
N LEU A 11 -0.53 4.18 15.01
CA LEU A 11 0.12 5.08 15.97
C LEU A 11 1.47 4.58 16.51
N GLN A 12 1.78 3.29 16.43
CA GLN A 12 3.00 2.76 17.05
C GLN A 12 3.57 1.56 16.30
N ASP A 13 4.39 1.78 15.30
CA ASP A 13 5.38 0.76 14.92
C ASP A 13 6.62 0.88 15.83
N THR A 14 6.46 0.40 17.06
CA THR A 14 7.55 0.37 18.04
C THR A 14 8.42 -0.88 17.92
N ARG A 15 8.07 -1.83 17.07
CA ARG A 15 8.69 -3.17 17.02
C ARG A 15 10.11 -3.17 16.47
N ARG A 16 10.48 -2.16 15.67
CA ARG A 16 11.84 -2.00 15.14
C ARG A 16 12.61 -0.85 15.78
N GLY A 17 12.08 -0.24 16.85
CA GLY A 17 12.72 0.91 17.49
C GLY A 17 12.75 2.19 16.63
N GLN A 18 12.05 2.19 15.50
CA GLN A 18 11.89 3.35 14.62
C GLN A 18 10.44 3.81 14.67
N ASN A 19 10.25 5.07 15.00
CA ASN A 19 8.94 5.71 14.88
C ASN A 19 8.77 6.21 13.45
N ASN A 20 7.74 5.74 12.75
CA ASN A 20 7.37 6.24 11.42
C ASN A 20 6.71 7.62 11.59
N ALA A 21 7.53 8.67 11.57
CA ALA A 21 7.14 10.03 11.94
C ALA A 21 7.01 10.98 10.73
N ASP A 22 7.27 10.50 9.51
CA ASP A 22 7.45 11.35 8.32
C ASP A 22 6.15 11.60 7.56
N GLY A 23 5.03 11.47 8.25
CA GLY A 23 3.70 11.67 7.73
C GLY A 23 2.87 10.39 7.65
N PHE A 24 1.64 10.55 7.26
CA PHE A 24 0.68 9.47 7.08
C PHE A 24 -0.37 9.86 6.04
N GLY A 25 -1.18 8.88 5.66
CA GLY A 25 -2.41 9.15 4.95
C GLY A 25 -3.39 8.00 5.08
N ILE A 26 -4.65 8.37 4.90
CA ILE A 26 -5.78 7.45 4.80
C ILE A 26 -6.56 7.76 3.54
N GLY A 27 -7.07 6.72 2.90
CA GLY A 27 -7.97 6.83 1.77
C GLY A 27 -9.13 5.86 1.96
N PHE A 28 -10.33 6.28 1.61
CA PHE A 28 -11.54 5.47 1.76
C PHE A 28 -12.60 5.86 0.74
N TYR A 29 -13.41 4.88 0.36
CA TYR A 29 -14.52 5.14 -0.54
C TYR A 29 -15.77 5.52 0.27
N THR A 30 -16.48 6.51 -0.23
CA THR A 30 -17.70 7.05 0.37
C THR A 30 -18.95 6.49 -0.31
N ASP A 31 -20.12 7.12 -0.11
CA ASP A 31 -21.33 6.78 -0.83
C ASP A 31 -21.11 7.00 -2.34
N SER A 32 -21.51 6.03 -3.15
CA SER A 32 -21.39 6.07 -4.61
C SER A 32 -22.09 7.29 -5.25
N LYS A 33 -23.08 7.88 -4.57
CA LYS A 33 -23.73 9.14 -4.97
C LYS A 33 -22.75 10.33 -5.00
N LEU A 34 -21.65 10.26 -4.25
CA LEU A 34 -20.60 11.27 -4.22
C LEU A 34 -19.51 11.04 -5.29
N GLY A 35 -19.65 9.99 -6.09
CA GLY A 35 -18.68 9.58 -7.09
C GLY A 35 -17.87 8.35 -6.69
N ALA A 36 -17.13 7.80 -7.65
CA ALA A 36 -16.31 6.60 -7.45
C ALA A 36 -14.89 6.92 -6.93
N ALA A 37 -14.47 8.19 -6.95
CA ALA A 37 -13.16 8.58 -6.44
C ALA A 37 -13.10 8.44 -4.92
N PRO A 38 -11.98 7.95 -4.37
CA PRO A 38 -11.80 7.87 -2.92
C PRO A 38 -11.61 9.25 -2.29
N CYS A 39 -12.03 9.37 -1.03
CA CYS A 39 -11.66 10.50 -0.18
C CYS A 39 -10.27 10.25 0.41
N LEU A 40 -9.37 11.21 0.27
CA LEU A 40 -8.02 11.15 0.83
C LEU A 40 -7.83 12.18 1.94
N PHE A 41 -7.08 11.77 2.95
CA PHE A 41 -6.56 12.68 3.97
C PHE A 41 -5.10 12.32 4.23
N THR A 42 -4.19 13.22 3.88
CA THR A 42 -2.75 13.10 4.06
C THR A 42 -2.23 14.19 4.97
N SER A 43 -1.13 13.94 5.66
CA SER A 43 -0.43 14.93 6.47
C SER A 43 1.03 14.53 6.66
N THR A 44 1.91 15.51 6.70
CA THR A 44 3.32 15.33 7.08
C THR A 44 3.53 15.27 8.60
N THR A 45 2.49 15.57 9.37
CA THR A 45 2.52 15.42 10.83
C THR A 45 2.48 13.93 11.20
N PRO A 46 3.20 13.48 12.23
CA PRO A 46 3.06 12.12 12.72
C PRO A 46 1.60 11.77 13.06
N ALA A 47 1.15 10.57 12.68
CA ALA A 47 -0.25 10.17 12.83
C ALA A 47 -0.77 10.30 14.27
N TRP A 48 0.07 9.97 15.27
CA TRP A 48 -0.28 10.08 16.69
C TRP A 48 -0.49 11.51 17.19
N ASN A 49 0.03 12.52 16.49
CA ASN A 49 -0.13 13.93 16.82
C ASN A 49 -1.30 14.59 16.07
N CYS A 50 -1.95 13.87 15.17
CA CYS A 50 -3.03 14.44 14.36
C CYS A 50 -4.40 14.25 15.01
N VAL A 51 -4.87 15.27 15.73
CA VAL A 51 -6.21 15.25 16.36
C VAL A 51 -7.33 15.11 15.30
N ASN A 52 -7.15 15.66 14.12
CA ASN A 52 -8.13 15.56 13.04
C ASN A 52 -8.26 14.13 12.49
N LEU A 53 -7.16 13.36 12.47
CA LEU A 53 -7.22 11.93 12.14
C LEU A 53 -8.15 11.18 13.12
N GLN A 54 -7.99 11.44 14.44
CA GLN A 54 -8.82 10.79 15.45
C GLN A 54 -10.31 11.17 15.32
N ARG A 55 -10.60 12.46 15.04
CA ARG A 55 -11.97 12.95 14.80
C ARG A 55 -12.58 12.30 13.57
N LEU A 56 -11.84 12.27 12.47
CA LEU A 56 -12.27 11.64 11.22
C LEU A 56 -12.52 10.15 11.43
N ALA A 57 -11.58 9.43 12.04
CA ALA A 57 -11.67 8.01 12.31
C ALA A 57 -12.91 7.63 13.14
N SER A 58 -13.30 8.47 14.12
CA SER A 58 -14.47 8.22 14.96
C SER A 58 -15.83 8.44 14.28
N LYS A 59 -15.85 9.01 13.07
CA LYS A 59 -17.08 9.40 12.37
C LYS A 59 -17.18 8.90 10.93
N THR A 60 -16.16 8.20 10.44
CA THR A 60 -16.13 7.68 9.08
C THR A 60 -16.35 6.17 9.09
N ALA A 61 -17.32 5.73 8.33
CA ALA A 61 -17.55 4.33 7.99
C ALA A 61 -17.33 4.13 6.49
N SER A 62 -16.60 3.10 6.10
CA SER A 62 -16.36 2.76 4.71
C SER A 62 -16.21 1.25 4.55
N ARG A 63 -16.59 0.75 3.38
CA ARG A 63 -16.39 -0.66 3.01
C ARG A 63 -14.94 -0.99 2.75
N LEU A 64 -14.14 0.00 2.33
CA LEU A 64 -12.75 -0.19 1.97
C LEU A 64 -11.93 1.03 2.38
N ILE A 65 -10.87 0.77 3.13
CA ILE A 65 -10.00 1.78 3.70
C ILE A 65 -8.55 1.37 3.45
N PHE A 66 -7.76 2.30 2.95
CA PHE A 66 -6.31 2.23 2.91
C PHE A 66 -5.73 3.17 3.96
N ALA A 67 -4.72 2.71 4.69
CA ALA A 67 -4.02 3.52 5.67
C ALA A 67 -2.53 3.22 5.64
N HIS A 68 -1.73 4.26 5.69
CA HIS A 68 -0.28 4.16 5.61
C HIS A 68 0.40 5.17 6.55
N VAL A 69 1.42 4.72 7.25
CA VAL A 69 2.36 5.59 7.98
C VAL A 69 3.70 5.57 7.26
N ARG A 70 4.26 6.75 7.04
CA ARG A 70 5.45 6.93 6.24
C ARG A 70 6.71 6.90 7.11
N ALA A 71 7.69 6.09 6.70
CA ALA A 71 9.07 6.20 7.12
C ALA A 71 9.91 6.54 5.88
N THR A 72 10.54 7.69 5.88
CA THR A 72 11.30 8.18 4.72
C THR A 72 12.71 7.63 4.75
N THR A 73 13.09 6.94 3.70
CA THR A 73 14.49 6.66 3.39
C THR A 73 15.03 7.65 2.36
N GLU A 74 14.15 8.19 1.50
CA GLU A 74 14.47 9.17 0.46
C GLU A 74 13.25 10.09 0.19
N GLY A 75 13.53 11.33 -0.23
CA GLY A 75 12.52 12.31 -0.62
C GLY A 75 12.24 13.38 0.45
N SER A 76 11.67 14.49 0.00
CA SER A 76 11.28 15.58 0.89
C SER A 76 10.06 15.23 1.74
N LEU A 77 9.94 15.88 2.89
CA LEU A 77 8.70 15.90 3.64
C LEU A 77 7.67 16.73 2.85
N SER A 78 6.73 16.04 2.19
CA SER A 78 5.63 16.64 1.45
C SER A 78 4.41 15.73 1.57
N GLU A 79 3.23 16.31 1.58
CA GLU A 79 1.97 15.57 1.52
C GLU A 79 1.84 14.80 0.20
N ASP A 80 2.43 15.32 -0.90
CA ASP A 80 2.48 14.65 -2.20
C ASP A 80 3.21 13.31 -2.17
N ASN A 81 4.03 13.08 -1.15
CA ASN A 81 4.75 11.83 -0.93
C ASN A 81 4.05 10.88 0.06
N CYS A 82 2.89 11.27 0.60
CA CYS A 82 2.13 10.46 1.53
C CYS A 82 1.16 9.53 0.78
N HIS A 83 1.20 8.24 1.13
CA HIS A 83 0.22 7.28 0.62
C HIS A 83 -1.15 7.43 1.31
N PRO A 84 -2.26 6.97 0.70
CA PRO A 84 -2.33 6.40 -0.64
C PRO A 84 -2.29 7.46 -1.74
N PHE A 85 -1.74 7.10 -2.90
CA PHE A 85 -1.95 7.86 -4.13
C PHE A 85 -3.28 7.48 -4.77
N CYS A 86 -3.86 8.37 -5.58
CA CYS A 86 -5.10 8.04 -6.28
C CYS A 86 -5.14 8.62 -7.71
N HIS A 87 -5.91 7.94 -8.57
CA HIS A 87 -6.28 8.42 -9.89
C HIS A 87 -7.64 7.83 -10.28
N GLY A 88 -8.62 8.68 -10.60
CA GLY A 88 -9.99 8.21 -10.82
C GLY A 88 -10.55 7.46 -9.62
N SER A 89 -10.98 6.22 -9.82
CA SER A 89 -11.42 5.33 -8.73
C SER A 89 -10.28 4.53 -8.09
N LEU A 90 -9.07 4.61 -8.62
CA LEU A 90 -7.95 3.79 -8.16
C LEU A 90 -7.25 4.42 -6.96
N MET A 91 -6.96 3.61 -5.94
CA MET A 91 -6.04 3.92 -4.84
C MET A 91 -4.83 2.99 -4.87
N TRP A 92 -3.67 3.52 -4.48
CA TRP A 92 -2.40 2.80 -4.48
C TRP A 92 -1.59 3.07 -3.22
N MET A 93 -1.01 2.00 -2.66
CA MET A 93 0.01 2.08 -1.61
C MET A 93 1.19 1.19 -1.94
N HIS A 94 2.35 1.56 -1.41
CA HIS A 94 3.59 0.80 -1.51
C HIS A 94 4.32 0.77 -0.16
N ASN A 95 4.71 -0.41 0.27
CA ASN A 95 5.66 -0.62 1.37
C ASN A 95 6.88 -1.35 0.82
N GLY A 96 8.00 -0.65 0.72
CA GLY A 96 9.23 -1.16 0.14
C GLY A 96 10.01 -0.10 -0.63
N GLY A 97 10.67 -0.52 -1.70
CA GLY A 97 11.44 0.34 -2.58
C GLY A 97 11.81 -0.35 -3.88
N LEU A 98 11.97 0.42 -4.94
CA LEU A 98 12.46 -0.05 -6.24
C LEU A 98 13.98 -0.14 -6.20
N GLY A 99 14.51 -1.33 -6.48
CA GLY A 99 15.95 -1.54 -6.59
C GLY A 99 16.58 -0.66 -7.66
N GLY A 100 17.75 -0.10 -7.35
CA GLY A 100 18.46 0.77 -8.29
C GLY A 100 17.66 1.99 -8.72
N TRP A 101 16.80 2.51 -7.85
CA TRP A 101 15.86 3.60 -8.19
C TRP A 101 16.51 4.77 -8.91
N LYS A 102 17.66 5.25 -8.40
CA LYS A 102 18.38 6.39 -9.02
C LYS A 102 18.81 6.11 -10.45
N GLN A 103 19.19 4.87 -10.74
CA GLN A 103 19.68 4.43 -12.05
C GLN A 103 18.53 4.16 -13.03
N ILE A 104 17.36 3.75 -12.55
CA ILE A 104 16.23 3.41 -13.43
C ILE A 104 15.24 4.56 -13.63
N LYS A 105 15.20 5.57 -12.75
CA LYS A 105 14.19 6.64 -12.73
C LYS A 105 14.01 7.30 -14.10
N ARG A 106 15.11 7.65 -14.78
CA ARG A 106 15.06 8.28 -16.11
C ARG A 106 14.42 7.35 -17.15
N ARG A 107 14.85 6.10 -17.20
CA ARG A 107 14.33 5.11 -18.15
C ARG A 107 12.86 4.75 -17.87
N LEU A 108 12.47 4.74 -16.59
CA LEU A 108 11.07 4.58 -16.23
C LEU A 108 10.27 5.78 -16.76
N GLY A 109 10.77 7.00 -16.59
CA GLY A 109 10.11 8.21 -17.14
C GLY A 109 9.99 8.18 -18.66
N GLU A 110 11.03 7.76 -19.39
CA GLU A 110 11.02 7.61 -20.84
C GLU A 110 10.02 6.54 -21.35
N ARG A 111 9.65 5.57 -20.49
CA ARG A 111 8.66 4.53 -20.80
C ARG A 111 7.22 5.02 -20.68
N LEU A 112 6.95 5.96 -19.77
CA LEU A 112 5.62 6.47 -19.52
C LEU A 112 5.11 7.32 -20.68
N ALA A 113 3.81 7.24 -20.97
CA ALA A 113 3.16 8.26 -21.79
C ALA A 113 3.20 9.61 -21.07
N ASP A 114 3.29 10.70 -21.83
CA ASP A 114 3.47 12.07 -21.29
C ASP A 114 2.49 12.40 -20.17
N LYS A 115 1.22 12.02 -20.31
CA LYS A 115 0.21 12.32 -19.29
C LYS A 115 0.48 11.66 -17.96
N TRP A 116 1.06 10.45 -17.94
CA TRP A 116 1.42 9.75 -16.70
C TRP A 116 2.73 10.27 -16.13
N TYR A 117 3.68 10.62 -17.00
CA TYR A 117 4.91 11.29 -16.61
C TYR A 117 4.66 12.66 -15.95
N LEU A 118 3.84 13.49 -16.57
CA LEU A 118 3.48 14.83 -16.09
C LEU A 118 2.53 14.79 -14.89
N GLY A 119 1.86 13.68 -14.67
CA GLY A 119 0.97 13.46 -13.52
C GLY A 119 1.68 13.15 -12.22
N VAL A 120 2.98 12.84 -12.25
CA VAL A 120 3.79 12.62 -11.03
C VAL A 120 4.14 13.97 -10.41
N VAL A 121 3.72 14.19 -9.18
CA VAL A 121 3.90 15.46 -8.44
C VAL A 121 5.02 15.33 -7.43
N GLY A 122 5.07 14.19 -6.72
CA GLY A 122 6.07 13.90 -5.71
C GLY A 122 7.37 13.34 -6.29
N GLY A 123 8.27 12.93 -5.39
CA GLY A 123 9.60 12.45 -5.76
C GLY A 123 9.86 10.99 -5.47
N THR A 124 8.88 10.24 -4.91
CA THR A 124 9.10 8.89 -4.44
C THR A 124 8.99 7.86 -5.57
N ASP A 125 9.77 6.81 -5.47
CA ASP A 125 9.68 5.64 -6.34
C ASP A 125 8.28 5.00 -6.33
N SER A 126 7.59 5.12 -5.21
CA SER A 126 6.24 4.60 -4.99
C SER A 126 5.20 5.26 -5.90
N GLU A 127 5.27 6.58 -6.08
CA GLU A 127 4.39 7.32 -6.97
C GLU A 127 4.71 7.01 -8.45
N TRP A 128 6.00 6.90 -8.78
CA TRP A 128 6.43 6.50 -10.12
C TRP A 128 6.01 5.08 -10.47
N ALA A 129 6.01 4.15 -9.49
CA ALA A 129 5.46 2.80 -9.68
C ALA A 129 3.94 2.85 -9.93
N PHE A 130 3.21 3.75 -9.25
CA PHE A 130 1.79 3.97 -9.54
C PHE A 130 1.57 4.53 -10.95
N ALA A 131 2.34 5.53 -11.37
CA ALA A 131 2.27 6.05 -12.74
C ALA A 131 2.52 4.96 -13.78
N LEU A 132 3.49 4.06 -13.53
CA LEU A 132 3.75 2.90 -14.38
C LEU A 132 2.59 1.90 -14.39
N PHE A 133 1.93 1.70 -13.25
CA PHE A 133 0.72 0.87 -13.18
C PHE A 133 -0.43 1.46 -14.02
N LEU A 134 -0.65 2.77 -13.94
CA LEU A 134 -1.68 3.47 -14.74
C LEU A 134 -1.39 3.36 -16.23
N ASP A 135 -0.14 3.62 -16.65
CA ASP A 135 0.30 3.46 -18.06
C ASP A 135 0.13 2.01 -18.54
N THR A 136 0.45 1.05 -17.68
CA THR A 136 0.30 -0.38 -17.99
C THR A 136 -1.17 -0.77 -18.15
N LEU A 137 -2.04 -0.28 -17.28
CA LEU A 137 -3.49 -0.53 -17.33
C LEU A 137 -4.08 0.03 -18.62
N GLU A 138 -3.69 1.26 -18.99
CA GLU A 138 -4.11 1.90 -20.23
C GLU A 138 -3.64 1.14 -21.47
N ARG A 139 -2.36 0.74 -21.52
CA ARG A 139 -1.82 -0.08 -22.63
C ARG A 139 -2.48 -1.46 -22.74
N MET A 140 -3.14 -1.91 -21.69
CA MET A 140 -3.99 -3.12 -21.70
C MET A 140 -5.39 -2.84 -22.26
N GLY A 141 -5.71 -1.62 -22.63
CA GLY A 141 -7.00 -1.20 -23.18
C GLY A 141 -8.04 -0.76 -22.15
N HIS A 142 -7.61 -0.48 -20.92
CA HIS A 142 -8.46 0.01 -19.85
C HIS A 142 -8.09 1.44 -19.48
N ASP A 143 -8.96 2.40 -19.71
CA ASP A 143 -8.71 3.80 -19.34
C ASP A 143 -8.74 3.96 -17.81
N PRO A 144 -7.60 4.29 -17.16
CA PRO A 144 -7.55 4.47 -15.69
C PRO A 144 -8.42 5.62 -15.18
N SER A 145 -8.76 6.58 -16.02
CA SER A 145 -9.64 7.71 -15.69
C SER A 145 -11.11 7.33 -15.76
N SER A 146 -11.43 6.20 -16.37
CA SER A 146 -12.80 5.68 -16.39
C SER A 146 -13.19 5.22 -14.99
N GLN A 147 -14.48 5.26 -14.72
CA GLN A 147 -15.06 4.81 -13.44
C GLN A 147 -16.11 3.73 -13.73
N PRO A 148 -15.68 2.50 -14.07
CA PRO A 148 -16.62 1.43 -14.34
C PRO A 148 -17.52 1.16 -13.13
N GLU A 149 -18.80 0.95 -13.32
CA GLU A 149 -19.80 0.76 -12.25
C GLU A 149 -19.39 -0.34 -11.26
N ASN A 150 -18.76 -1.40 -11.74
CA ASN A 150 -18.30 -2.53 -10.92
C ASN A 150 -16.77 -2.60 -10.79
N GLY A 151 -16.08 -1.44 -10.97
CA GLY A 151 -14.62 -1.37 -11.01
C GLY A 151 -14.01 -2.05 -12.24
N PHE A 152 -12.68 -2.14 -12.28
CA PHE A 152 -11.93 -2.85 -13.34
C PHE A 152 -11.96 -4.37 -13.15
N GLY A 153 -12.22 -4.80 -11.92
CA GLY A 153 -12.27 -6.20 -11.52
C GLY A 153 -10.90 -6.81 -11.19
N PRO A 154 -10.91 -7.87 -10.35
CA PRO A 154 -9.67 -8.42 -9.79
C PRO A 154 -8.73 -9.01 -10.83
N THR A 155 -9.26 -9.59 -11.90
CA THR A 155 -8.45 -10.20 -12.97
C THR A 155 -7.65 -9.15 -13.74
N VAL A 156 -8.27 -8.02 -14.06
CA VAL A 156 -7.62 -6.90 -14.78
C VAL A 156 -6.56 -6.25 -13.90
N LEU A 157 -6.91 -5.91 -12.66
CA LEU A 157 -5.99 -5.30 -11.70
C LEU A 157 -4.79 -6.20 -11.42
N ARG A 158 -5.02 -7.52 -11.21
CA ARG A 158 -3.95 -8.49 -11.00
C ARG A 158 -3.02 -8.57 -12.21
N LYS A 159 -3.55 -8.63 -13.42
CA LYS A 159 -2.76 -8.69 -14.66
C LYS A 159 -1.94 -7.42 -14.87
N ALA A 160 -2.51 -6.25 -14.60
CA ALA A 160 -1.80 -4.97 -14.65
C ALA A 160 -0.67 -4.93 -13.61
N MET A 161 -0.93 -5.36 -12.38
CA MET A 161 0.06 -5.44 -11.30
C MET A 161 1.25 -6.32 -11.67
N LEU A 162 1.00 -7.54 -12.15
CA LEU A 162 2.06 -8.47 -12.55
C LEU A 162 2.91 -7.91 -13.70
N LYS A 163 2.29 -7.23 -14.67
CA LYS A 163 3.02 -6.56 -15.76
C LYS A 163 3.85 -5.38 -15.24
N THR A 164 3.31 -4.61 -14.31
CA THR A 164 4.05 -3.49 -13.68
C THR A 164 5.30 -4.00 -12.97
N ILE A 165 5.19 -5.07 -12.18
CA ILE A 165 6.34 -5.72 -11.53
C ILE A 165 7.36 -6.21 -12.57
N ALA A 166 6.90 -6.87 -13.65
CA ALA A 166 7.77 -7.34 -14.71
C ALA A 166 8.52 -6.18 -15.39
N HIS A 167 7.87 -5.04 -15.63
CA HIS A 167 8.51 -3.86 -16.20
C HIS A 167 9.53 -3.23 -15.25
N ILE A 168 9.27 -3.21 -13.94
CA ILE A 168 10.24 -2.75 -12.94
C ILE A 168 11.48 -3.64 -12.98
N ASN A 169 11.31 -4.98 -12.96
CA ASN A 169 12.42 -5.91 -13.03
C ASN A 169 13.22 -5.75 -14.33
N GLU A 170 12.55 -5.62 -15.47
CA GLU A 170 13.21 -5.37 -16.77
C GLU A 170 14.09 -4.12 -16.73
N LEU A 171 13.63 -3.04 -16.11
CA LEU A 171 14.40 -1.81 -15.99
C LEU A 171 15.65 -2.00 -15.11
N ILE A 172 15.53 -2.78 -14.04
CA ILE A 172 16.61 -3.06 -13.10
C ILE A 172 17.65 -4.00 -13.74
N ASP A 173 17.19 -5.06 -14.40
CA ASP A 173 18.06 -6.05 -15.08
C ASP A 173 18.89 -5.38 -16.19
N ASN A 174 18.41 -4.26 -16.73
CA ASN A 174 19.13 -3.47 -17.74
C ASN A 174 20.10 -2.43 -17.12
N ILE A 175 20.31 -2.38 -15.80
CA ILE A 175 21.39 -1.57 -15.23
C ILE A 175 22.72 -2.24 -15.58
N PRO A 176 23.68 -1.51 -16.19
CA PRO A 176 24.98 -2.11 -16.52
C PRO A 176 25.67 -2.63 -15.25
N GLU A 177 26.21 -3.85 -15.34
CA GLU A 177 26.89 -4.50 -14.21
C GLU A 177 28.07 -3.66 -13.68
N SER A 178 28.76 -2.95 -14.57
CA SER A 178 29.82 -2.01 -14.21
C SER A 178 29.33 -0.87 -13.31
N VAL A 179 28.09 -0.39 -13.52
CA VAL A 179 27.46 0.64 -12.67
C VAL A 179 27.05 0.05 -11.34
N VAL A 180 26.45 -1.15 -11.35
CA VAL A 180 26.07 -1.86 -10.12
C VAL A 180 27.25 -2.02 -9.19
N HIS A 181 28.40 -2.47 -9.72
CA HIS A 181 29.62 -2.65 -8.94
C HIS A 181 30.30 -1.34 -8.52
N ALA A 182 30.42 -0.37 -9.44
CA ALA A 182 31.12 0.88 -9.16
C ALA A 182 30.39 1.76 -8.13
N GLU A 183 29.05 1.75 -8.15
CA GLU A 183 28.21 2.56 -7.28
C GLU A 183 27.61 1.78 -6.11
N ASN A 184 27.95 0.47 -5.99
CA ASN A 184 27.39 -0.44 -4.99
C ASN A 184 25.85 -0.36 -4.92
N VAL A 185 25.20 -0.47 -6.08
CA VAL A 185 23.76 -0.32 -6.21
C VAL A 185 23.04 -1.52 -5.62
N ASP A 186 22.12 -1.28 -4.69
CA ASP A 186 21.17 -2.32 -4.27
C ASP A 186 20.07 -2.46 -5.34
N THR A 187 20.13 -3.56 -6.09
CA THR A 187 19.17 -3.88 -7.15
C THR A 187 17.94 -4.64 -6.65
N ARG A 188 17.84 -4.91 -5.34
CA ARG A 188 16.70 -5.62 -4.76
C ARG A 188 15.48 -4.71 -4.67
N SER A 189 14.40 -5.13 -5.28
CA SER A 189 13.10 -4.48 -5.11
C SER A 189 12.27 -5.20 -4.06
N LEU A 190 11.69 -4.42 -3.15
CA LEU A 190 10.68 -4.86 -2.19
C LEU A 190 9.37 -4.21 -2.60
N LEU A 191 8.42 -5.00 -3.14
CA LEU A 191 7.21 -4.48 -3.76
C LEU A 191 5.96 -5.06 -3.08
N ASN A 192 5.72 -4.60 -1.84
CA ASN A 192 4.43 -4.81 -1.19
C ASN A 192 3.49 -3.69 -1.64
N PHE A 193 2.90 -3.88 -2.81
CA PHE A 193 1.90 -2.99 -3.38
C PHE A 193 0.50 -3.34 -2.90
N ALA A 194 -0.35 -2.34 -2.79
CA ALA A 194 -1.79 -2.52 -2.68
C ALA A 194 -2.48 -1.58 -3.66
N VAL A 195 -3.39 -2.10 -4.46
CA VAL A 195 -4.24 -1.33 -5.37
C VAL A 195 -5.70 -1.71 -5.18
N SER A 196 -6.57 -0.72 -5.24
CA SER A 196 -8.03 -0.92 -5.25
C SER A 196 -8.69 -0.01 -6.26
N ASP A 197 -9.83 -0.46 -6.78
CA ASP A 197 -10.77 0.29 -7.64
C ASP A 197 -12.10 0.60 -6.91
N GLY A 198 -12.15 0.38 -5.58
CA GLY A 198 -13.37 0.53 -4.77
C GLY A 198 -14.20 -0.75 -4.64
N HIS A 199 -13.97 -1.76 -5.49
CA HIS A 199 -14.69 -3.04 -5.52
C HIS A 199 -13.76 -4.22 -5.26
N SER A 200 -12.54 -4.15 -5.77
CA SER A 200 -11.53 -5.20 -5.66
C SER A 200 -10.25 -4.65 -5.04
N ILE A 201 -9.51 -5.51 -4.37
CA ILE A 201 -8.18 -5.20 -3.82
C ILE A 201 -7.20 -6.25 -4.33
N ILE A 202 -6.05 -5.81 -4.82
CA ILE A 202 -4.89 -6.66 -5.10
C ILE A 202 -3.75 -6.21 -4.20
N CYS A 203 -3.21 -7.14 -3.44
CA CYS A 203 -2.01 -6.94 -2.65
C CYS A 203 -0.88 -7.84 -3.16
N THR A 204 0.35 -7.36 -3.11
CA THR A 204 1.53 -8.16 -3.43
C THR A 204 2.46 -8.23 -2.24
N ARG A 205 3.10 -9.39 -2.08
CA ARG A 205 4.26 -9.59 -1.23
C ARG A 205 5.39 -10.09 -2.12
N TYR A 206 6.29 -9.19 -2.51
CA TYR A 206 7.29 -9.49 -3.54
C TYR A 206 8.67 -8.96 -3.18
N ILE A 207 9.68 -9.74 -3.51
CA ILE A 207 11.08 -9.35 -3.57
C ILE A 207 11.71 -9.90 -4.84
N SER A 208 12.57 -9.12 -5.51
CA SER A 208 13.28 -9.57 -6.71
C SER A 208 14.43 -10.53 -6.42
N SER A 209 14.92 -10.58 -5.18
CA SER A 209 15.96 -11.51 -4.76
C SER A 209 15.44 -12.95 -4.65
N SER A 210 16.27 -13.91 -5.03
CA SER A 210 16.01 -15.34 -4.85
C SER A 210 16.40 -15.88 -3.47
N SER A 211 17.30 -15.18 -2.78
CA SER A 211 17.89 -15.59 -1.50
C SER A 211 17.32 -14.85 -0.30
N ASP A 212 16.83 -13.63 -0.49
CA ASP A 212 16.33 -12.80 0.60
C ASP A 212 14.83 -12.97 0.81
N GLU A 213 14.37 -12.68 2.01
CA GLU A 213 12.94 -12.69 2.33
C GLU A 213 12.26 -11.37 1.94
N ALA A 214 11.06 -11.46 1.34
CA ALA A 214 10.22 -10.32 1.12
C ALA A 214 9.75 -9.72 2.45
N ALA A 215 9.50 -8.40 2.46
CA ALA A 215 8.89 -7.74 3.61
C ALA A 215 7.58 -8.45 4.03
N SER A 216 7.31 -8.41 5.32
CA SER A 216 6.13 -9.08 5.88
C SER A 216 4.82 -8.52 5.30
N LEU A 217 3.86 -9.40 5.13
CA LEU A 217 2.48 -9.09 4.81
C LEU A 217 1.60 -10.16 5.44
N TYR A 218 0.61 -9.75 6.20
CA TYR A 218 -0.31 -10.62 6.92
C TYR A 218 -1.74 -10.34 6.48
N TYR A 219 -2.58 -11.34 6.57
CA TYR A 219 -4.02 -11.16 6.37
C TYR A 219 -4.81 -11.82 7.50
N SER A 220 -5.97 -11.31 7.77
CA SER A 220 -6.94 -11.91 8.65
C SER A 220 -8.34 -11.69 8.10
N SER A 221 -9.18 -12.72 8.16
CA SER A 221 -10.57 -12.65 7.75
C SER A 221 -11.49 -13.10 8.87
N GLY A 222 -12.65 -12.47 9.00
CA GLY A 222 -13.60 -12.78 10.06
C GLY A 222 -14.90 -12.01 9.95
N THR A 223 -15.74 -12.16 10.96
CA THR A 223 -17.06 -11.51 11.02
C THR A 223 -17.05 -10.24 11.87
N LEU A 224 -16.13 -10.14 12.82
CA LEU A 224 -16.05 -9.03 13.75
C LEU A 224 -14.59 -8.68 14.07
N TRP A 225 -14.29 -7.40 14.03
CA TRP A 225 -13.03 -6.82 14.50
C TRP A 225 -13.35 -5.88 15.65
N GLU A 226 -12.87 -6.20 16.84
CA GLU A 226 -13.13 -5.43 18.05
C GLU A 226 -11.93 -5.32 18.97
N THR A 227 -11.96 -4.36 19.89
CA THR A 227 -11.00 -4.31 20.99
C THR A 227 -11.27 -5.44 21.96
N ARG A 228 -10.26 -6.23 22.30
CA ARG A 228 -10.32 -7.22 23.35
C ARG A 228 -10.67 -6.53 24.66
N ALA A 229 -11.59 -7.12 25.46
CA ALA A 229 -12.01 -6.55 26.74
C ALA A 229 -10.78 -6.20 27.61
N PRO A 230 -10.70 -4.99 28.17
CA PRO A 230 -9.47 -4.44 28.68
C PRO A 230 -8.99 -5.14 29.94
N THR A 231 -7.82 -5.73 29.88
CA THR A 231 -6.93 -5.65 31.03
C THR A 231 -6.47 -4.18 31.08
N PRO A 232 -6.50 -3.48 32.23
CA PRO A 232 -6.09 -2.09 32.32
C PRO A 232 -4.69 -1.91 31.68
N GLY A 233 -4.60 -1.15 30.59
CA GLY A 233 -3.36 -0.87 29.86
C GLY A 233 -3.11 -1.69 28.59
N SER A 234 -3.90 -2.71 28.27
CA SER A 234 -3.82 -3.46 27.01
C SER A 234 -4.88 -2.94 26.03
N ARG A 235 -4.44 -2.61 24.84
CA ARG A 235 -5.29 -2.17 23.72
C ARG A 235 -5.19 -3.19 22.58
N ASP A 236 -5.38 -4.46 22.94
CA ASP A 236 -5.29 -5.53 21.97
C ASP A 236 -6.59 -5.63 21.18
N TYR A 237 -6.46 -5.83 19.87
CA TYR A 237 -7.57 -6.12 18.98
C TYR A 237 -7.65 -7.62 18.75
N GLN A 238 -8.85 -8.09 18.46
CA GLN A 238 -9.08 -9.48 18.04
C GLN A 238 -9.99 -9.51 16.81
N MET A 239 -9.77 -10.51 15.96
CA MET A 239 -10.66 -10.87 14.88
C MET A 239 -11.42 -12.13 15.29
N GLU A 240 -12.73 -12.07 15.25
CA GLU A 240 -13.55 -13.29 15.27
C GLU A 240 -13.41 -13.94 13.88
N ARG A 241 -12.62 -15.00 13.81
CA ARG A 241 -12.19 -15.61 12.55
C ARG A 241 -13.29 -16.47 11.95
N SER A 242 -13.49 -16.33 10.65
CA SER A 242 -14.34 -17.18 9.84
C SER A 242 -13.82 -17.23 8.41
N ASP A 243 -13.47 -18.42 7.93
CA ASP A 243 -13.04 -18.60 6.54
C ASP A 243 -14.23 -18.65 5.56
N LYS A 244 -15.43 -18.85 6.07
CA LYS A 244 -16.67 -18.83 5.29
C LYS A 244 -17.61 -17.77 5.82
N GLY A 245 -18.06 -16.86 4.94
CA GLY A 245 -18.94 -15.77 5.30
C GLY A 245 -18.25 -14.66 6.09
N ALA A 246 -16.96 -14.44 5.82
CA ALA A 246 -16.23 -13.33 6.40
C ALA A 246 -16.77 -11.99 5.86
N ASP A 247 -17.13 -11.10 6.77
CA ASP A 247 -17.60 -9.74 6.46
C ASP A 247 -16.46 -8.71 6.49
N VAL A 248 -15.34 -9.08 7.14
CA VAL A 248 -14.17 -8.22 7.33
C VAL A 248 -12.90 -8.95 6.87
N VAL A 249 -12.09 -8.26 6.08
CA VAL A 249 -10.74 -8.71 5.70
C VAL A 249 -9.76 -7.59 6.05
N LEU A 250 -8.72 -7.93 6.77
CA LEU A 250 -7.59 -7.06 7.08
C LEU A 250 -6.35 -7.56 6.37
N VAL A 251 -5.61 -6.64 5.74
CA VAL A 251 -4.27 -6.91 5.21
C VAL A 251 -3.33 -5.85 5.82
N ALA A 252 -2.25 -6.30 6.43
CA ALA A 252 -1.33 -5.40 7.13
C ALA A 252 0.13 -5.88 6.99
N SER A 253 1.07 -4.94 6.97
CA SER A 253 2.50 -5.23 6.95
C SER A 253 2.99 -5.89 8.24
N GLU A 254 2.29 -5.65 9.36
CA GLU A 254 2.59 -6.21 10.67
C GLU A 254 1.32 -6.84 11.29
N PRO A 255 1.45 -7.87 12.14
CA PRO A 255 0.30 -8.43 12.83
C PRO A 255 -0.35 -7.38 13.73
N LEU A 256 -1.65 -7.18 13.60
CA LEU A 256 -2.42 -6.24 14.42
C LEU A 256 -2.92 -6.88 15.72
N THR A 257 -2.78 -8.20 15.86
CA THR A 257 -3.18 -8.98 17.05
C THR A 257 -1.97 -9.70 17.63
N PHE A 258 -1.85 -9.70 18.95
CA PHE A 258 -0.84 -10.47 19.70
C PHE A 258 -1.51 -11.66 20.38
N GLU A 259 -1.69 -12.75 19.67
CA GLU A 259 -2.04 -14.02 20.30
C GLU A 259 -0.75 -14.74 20.71
N ARG A 260 -0.46 -14.85 21.99
CA ARG A 260 0.60 -15.73 22.48
C ARG A 260 0.18 -17.18 22.22
N GLY A 261 0.87 -17.85 21.31
CA GLY A 261 0.81 -19.31 21.18
C GLY A 261 0.02 -19.87 20.01
N THR A 262 -0.52 -19.07 19.10
CA THR A 262 -1.13 -19.56 17.86
C THR A 262 -0.57 -18.79 16.66
N ASP A 263 0.24 -19.49 15.90
CA ASP A 263 0.53 -19.35 14.46
C ASP A 263 0.39 -17.97 13.79
N ALA A 264 1.11 -16.95 14.30
CA ALA A 264 1.36 -15.73 13.52
C ALA A 264 1.99 -16.08 12.14
N GLU A 265 2.69 -17.22 12.05
CA GLU A 265 3.21 -17.76 10.79
C GLU A 265 2.14 -18.29 9.85
N SER A 266 0.98 -18.76 10.34
CA SER A 266 -0.07 -19.33 9.50
C SER A 266 -0.83 -18.29 8.66
N HIS A 267 -0.73 -17.00 9.02
CA HIS A 267 -1.38 -15.87 8.34
C HIS A 267 -0.40 -14.97 7.59
N ARG A 268 0.88 -15.35 7.58
CA ARG A 268 1.89 -14.71 6.75
C ARG A 268 1.74 -15.23 5.32
N LEU A 269 1.46 -14.35 4.37
CA LEU A 269 1.47 -14.72 2.95
C LEU A 269 2.85 -15.29 2.60
N ARG A 270 2.88 -16.50 2.06
CA ARG A 270 4.12 -17.19 1.66
C ARG A 270 4.45 -16.89 0.21
N ARG A 271 5.67 -17.23 -0.19
CA ARG A 271 6.11 -17.11 -1.58
C ARG A 271 5.26 -18.08 -2.44
N GLY A 272 4.45 -17.52 -3.36
CA GLY A 272 3.62 -18.31 -4.28
C GLY A 272 2.11 -18.31 -4.01
N ASP A 273 1.64 -17.63 -2.94
CA ASP A 273 0.22 -17.44 -2.64
C ASP A 273 -0.45 -16.33 -3.48
#